data_4fc0f63f4f37a5074d294161d49d80ef
#
_entry.id   4fc0f63f4f37a5074d294161d49d80ef
#
_cell.length_a   1.000
_cell.length_b   1.000
_cell.length_c   1.000
_cell.angle_alpha   90.00
_cell.angle_beta   90.00
_cell.angle_gamma   90.00
#
_symmetry.space_group_name_H-M   'P 1'
#
loop_
_entity.id
_entity.type
_entity.pdbx_description
1 polymer ?
#
loop_
_entity_poly.entity_id
_entity_poly.type
_entity_poly.pdbx_seq_one_letter_code
_entity_poly.pdbx_strand_id
1 'polypeptide(L)'
;LNPQEFWTPLPLPSVAVNDPLFRNAPENNWSGQCEGLTYQRAIIALERYGYEPIVTKLGRKLLDALIRGGYVFTQQFDPFTGEPSRVGMVSHEVLSRDSDEPFQDSYGPTLLAALEYIAHIWGIALVGDEVWFSLGSGLSYTYAQRFGDDVYEIKSDGRSGTIYKNRITVGFAPCGVRLVTNRDGKILRT
;
A
#
# COMPACT_ATOMS: atom_id res chain seq x y z
N LEU A 1 17.32 -3.29 -0.95
CA LEU A 1 16.72 -2.91 0.34
C LEU A 1 17.62 -3.40 1.47
N ASN A 2 18.54 -2.54 1.86
CA ASN A 2 19.54 -2.81 2.90
C ASN A 2 18.92 -2.47 4.27
N PRO A 3 18.92 -3.42 5.25
CA PRO A 3 18.44 -3.13 6.61
C PRO A 3 19.21 -2.02 7.34
N GLN A 4 20.44 -1.79 6.97
CA GLN A 4 21.29 -0.73 7.55
C GLN A 4 21.04 0.65 6.92
N GLU A 5 20.15 0.75 5.94
CA GLU A 5 19.89 1.96 5.19
C GLU A 5 18.39 2.28 5.09
N PHE A 6 17.65 1.47 4.31
CA PHE A 6 16.27 1.75 3.95
C PHE A 6 15.25 0.69 4.41
N TRP A 7 15.70 -0.46 4.94
CA TRP A 7 14.78 -1.52 5.39
C TRP A 7 14.57 -1.47 6.90
N THR A 8 14.11 -0.33 7.38
CA THR A 8 13.70 -0.08 8.77
C THR A 8 12.43 -0.87 9.15
N PRO A 9 11.99 -0.89 10.41
CA PRO A 9 10.70 -1.45 10.81
C PRO A 9 9.53 -0.98 9.95
N LEU A 10 9.39 0.32 9.72
CA LEU A 10 8.62 0.87 8.60
C LEU A 10 9.61 1.32 7.52
N PRO A 11 9.74 0.60 6.39
CA PRO A 11 10.80 0.82 5.41
C PRO A 11 10.65 2.10 4.61
N LEU A 12 11.71 2.38 3.82
CA LEU A 12 11.82 3.52 2.90
C LEU A 12 11.79 4.88 3.60
N PRO A 13 12.66 5.10 4.62
CA PRO A 13 12.90 6.46 5.08
C PRO A 13 13.40 7.33 3.91
N SER A 14 13.12 8.61 3.94
CA SER A 14 13.47 9.55 2.86
C SER A 14 14.99 9.78 2.73
N VAL A 15 15.75 9.43 3.78
CA VAL A 15 17.21 9.41 3.81
C VAL A 15 17.66 8.11 4.46
N ALA A 16 18.74 7.52 3.97
CA ALA A 16 19.31 6.30 4.56
C ALA A 16 19.67 6.52 6.04
N VAL A 17 19.31 5.56 6.91
CA VAL A 17 19.49 5.73 8.36
C VAL A 17 20.95 5.82 8.81
N ASN A 18 21.89 5.36 7.98
CA ASN A 18 23.33 5.48 8.21
C ASN A 18 23.94 6.73 7.55
N ASP A 19 23.14 7.57 6.90
CA ASP A 19 23.60 8.83 6.31
C ASP A 19 23.79 9.90 7.39
N PRO A 20 24.88 10.68 7.39
CA PRO A 20 25.08 11.77 8.33
C PRO A 20 23.99 12.85 8.32
N LEU A 21 23.24 12.95 7.23
CA LEU A 21 22.13 13.89 7.08
C LEU A 21 20.79 13.34 7.60
N PHE A 22 20.76 12.06 7.98
CA PHE A 22 19.53 11.46 8.51
C PHE A 22 19.05 12.20 9.76
N ARG A 23 17.79 12.59 9.76
CA ARG A 23 17.08 13.22 10.88
C ARG A 23 15.71 12.58 11.00
N ASN A 24 15.44 11.91 12.08
CA ASN A 24 14.09 11.41 12.38
C ASN A 24 13.27 12.52 13.08
N ALA A 25 13.04 13.61 12.36
CA ALA A 25 12.40 14.79 12.92
C ALA A 25 11.08 15.07 12.19
N PRO A 26 9.93 14.99 12.90
CA PRO A 26 8.61 15.20 12.31
C PRO A 26 8.44 16.56 11.61
N GLU A 27 9.07 17.59 12.14
CA GLU A 27 9.03 18.97 11.63
C GLU A 27 9.98 19.23 10.46
N ASN A 28 10.82 18.27 10.12
CA ASN A 28 11.80 18.41 9.06
C ASN A 28 11.53 17.42 7.94
N ASN A 29 10.71 17.84 7.00
CA ASN A 29 10.31 17.02 5.84
C ASN A 29 11.53 16.53 5.03
N TRP A 30 11.44 15.29 4.53
CA TRP A 30 12.43 14.69 3.61
C TRP A 30 13.81 14.42 4.20
N SER A 31 13.93 14.42 5.51
CA SER A 31 15.24 14.24 6.17
C SER A 31 15.35 12.96 7.00
N GLY A 32 14.47 11.98 6.77
CA GLY A 32 14.61 10.68 7.43
C GLY A 32 13.30 9.95 7.68
N GLN A 33 12.18 10.63 7.77
CA GLN A 33 10.88 9.97 7.95
C GLN A 33 10.40 9.28 6.68
N CYS A 34 9.51 8.28 6.83
CA CYS A 34 8.88 7.59 5.71
C CYS A 34 7.73 8.43 5.16
N GLU A 35 7.60 8.46 3.84
CA GLU A 35 6.62 9.29 3.13
C GLU A 35 5.56 8.42 2.46
N GLY A 36 4.28 8.72 2.68
CA GLY A 36 3.17 8.00 2.05
C GLY A 36 3.25 7.98 0.52
N LEU A 37 3.69 9.08 -0.10
CA LEU A 37 3.88 9.17 -1.54
C LEU A 37 4.97 8.21 -2.05
N THR A 38 6.06 8.02 -1.29
CA THR A 38 7.12 7.07 -1.63
C THR A 38 6.59 5.65 -1.66
N TYR A 39 5.73 5.29 -0.70
CA TYR A 39 5.08 3.98 -0.68
C TYR A 39 4.21 3.76 -1.91
N GLN A 40 3.40 4.73 -2.29
CA GLN A 40 2.55 4.64 -3.47
C GLN A 40 3.38 4.43 -4.75
N ARG A 41 4.45 5.19 -4.92
CA ARG A 41 5.34 5.06 -6.09
C ARG A 41 6.15 3.77 -6.12
N ALA A 42 6.46 3.21 -4.94
CA ALA A 42 7.25 1.98 -4.82
C ALA A 42 6.55 0.77 -5.45
N ILE A 43 5.23 0.72 -5.49
CA ILE A 43 4.45 -0.39 -6.07
C ILE A 43 4.88 -0.60 -7.53
N ILE A 44 4.65 0.40 -8.37
CA ILE A 44 4.93 0.30 -9.82
C ILE A 44 6.42 0.11 -10.07
N ALA A 45 7.27 0.84 -9.31
CA ALA A 45 8.71 0.74 -9.46
C ALA A 45 9.23 -0.68 -9.19
N LEU A 46 8.77 -1.31 -8.13
CA LEU A 46 9.21 -2.65 -7.74
C LEU A 46 8.60 -3.75 -8.61
N GLU A 47 7.31 -3.68 -8.93
CA GLU A 47 6.65 -4.70 -9.78
C GLU A 47 7.20 -4.72 -11.20
N ARG A 48 7.59 -3.56 -11.75
CA ARG A 48 8.23 -3.49 -13.06
C ARG A 48 9.51 -4.32 -13.17
N TYR A 49 10.19 -4.56 -12.05
CA TYR A 49 11.42 -5.33 -11.97
C TYR A 49 11.23 -6.72 -11.33
N GLY A 50 9.99 -7.19 -11.13
CA GLY A 50 9.71 -8.52 -10.61
C GLY A 50 9.89 -8.64 -9.09
N TYR A 51 9.73 -7.54 -8.35
CA TYR A 51 9.86 -7.52 -6.89
C TYR A 51 8.51 -7.53 -6.16
N GLU A 52 7.48 -8.21 -6.69
CA GLU A 52 6.16 -8.33 -6.07
C GLU A 52 6.18 -8.82 -4.60
N PRO A 53 7.06 -9.75 -4.22
CA PRO A 53 7.18 -10.14 -2.80
C PRO A 53 7.60 -8.99 -1.89
N ILE A 54 8.37 -8.03 -2.42
CA ILE A 54 8.78 -6.82 -1.66
C ILE A 54 7.59 -5.87 -1.55
N VAL A 55 6.83 -5.67 -2.62
CA VAL A 55 5.58 -4.87 -2.59
C VAL A 55 4.64 -5.41 -1.51
N THR A 56 4.43 -6.72 -1.47
CA THR A 56 3.61 -7.36 -0.42
C THR A 56 4.13 -7.07 0.99
N LYS A 57 5.44 -7.16 1.21
CA LYS A 57 6.04 -6.86 2.53
C LYS A 57 5.91 -5.39 2.91
N LEU A 58 6.17 -4.47 1.97
CA LEU A 58 6.02 -3.03 2.19
C LEU A 58 4.57 -2.67 2.53
N GLY A 59 3.63 -3.16 1.73
CA GLY A 59 2.21 -2.88 1.95
C GLY A 59 1.71 -3.40 3.29
N ARG A 60 2.06 -4.63 3.67
CA ARG A 60 1.70 -5.17 4.99
C ARG A 60 2.24 -4.31 6.14
N LYS A 61 3.49 -3.82 6.04
CA LYS A 61 4.08 -2.95 7.06
C LYS A 61 3.40 -1.59 7.14
N LEU A 62 3.08 -0.99 5.98
CA LEU A 62 2.34 0.28 5.94
C LEU A 62 0.94 0.13 6.53
N LEU A 63 0.18 -0.89 6.09
CA LEU A 63 -1.18 -1.14 6.58
C LEU A 63 -1.19 -1.44 8.07
N ASP A 64 -0.21 -2.21 8.57
CA ASP A 64 -0.06 -2.47 10.00
C ASP A 64 0.25 -1.18 10.79
N ALA A 65 1.10 -0.31 10.27
CA ALA A 65 1.39 0.99 10.88
C ALA A 65 0.14 1.88 10.92
N LEU A 66 -0.64 1.93 9.83
CA LEU A 66 -1.90 2.68 9.77
C LEU A 66 -2.94 2.15 10.76
N ILE A 67 -3.08 0.82 10.89
CA ILE A 67 -4.01 0.21 11.85
C ILE A 67 -3.61 0.54 13.28
N ARG A 68 -2.32 0.37 13.63
CA ARG A 68 -1.80 0.70 14.97
C ARG A 68 -1.87 2.18 15.29
N GLY A 69 -1.66 3.03 14.30
CA GLY A 69 -1.74 4.48 14.40
C GLY A 69 -3.17 5.05 14.44
N GLY A 70 -4.22 4.19 14.44
CA GLY A 70 -5.62 4.62 14.51
C GLY A 70 -6.17 5.15 13.18
N TYR A 71 -5.64 4.65 12.05
CA TYR A 71 -6.03 5.04 10.68
C TYR A 71 -5.74 6.51 10.35
N VAL A 72 -4.64 7.03 10.89
CA VAL A 72 -4.17 8.38 10.60
C VAL A 72 -3.39 8.38 9.28
N PHE A 73 -3.90 9.10 8.29
CA PHE A 73 -3.31 9.18 6.94
C PHE A 73 -2.42 10.43 6.83
N THR A 74 -1.30 10.42 7.54
CA THR A 74 -0.32 11.51 7.52
C THR A 74 0.61 11.44 6.32
N GLN A 75 1.31 12.53 6.05
CA GLN A 75 2.40 12.53 5.06
C GLN A 75 3.56 11.68 5.54
N GLN A 76 3.90 11.77 6.82
CA GLN A 76 5.13 11.24 7.37
C GLN A 76 4.87 10.26 8.51
N PHE A 77 5.75 9.28 8.61
CA PHE A 77 5.76 8.27 9.66
C PHE A 77 7.18 8.08 10.18
N ASP A 78 7.30 7.83 11.46
CA ASP A 78 8.55 7.42 12.07
C ASP A 78 9.02 6.06 11.51
N PRO A 79 10.24 5.96 10.95
CA PRO A 79 10.72 4.73 10.33
C PRO A 79 10.97 3.59 11.31
N PHE A 80 11.13 3.88 12.61
CA PHE A 80 11.44 2.87 13.61
C PHE A 80 10.21 2.38 14.36
N THR A 81 9.25 3.26 14.64
CA THR A 81 8.03 2.91 15.37
C THR A 81 6.84 2.69 14.43
N GLY A 82 6.83 3.33 13.27
CA GLY A 82 5.68 3.39 12.36
C GLY A 82 4.59 4.35 12.85
N GLU A 83 4.86 5.14 13.87
CA GLU A 83 3.90 6.11 14.37
C GLU A 83 3.72 7.26 13.37
N PRO A 84 2.48 7.75 13.21
CA PRO A 84 2.22 8.90 12.36
C PRO A 84 2.83 10.17 12.96
N SER A 85 3.54 10.93 12.14
CA SER A 85 4.03 12.23 12.51
C SER A 85 2.93 13.27 12.42
N ARG A 86 2.71 13.98 13.50
CA ARG A 86 1.64 14.98 13.61
C ARG A 86 2.03 16.38 13.12
N VAL A 87 3.22 16.53 12.57
CA VAL A 87 3.77 17.82 12.13
C VAL A 87 4.12 17.72 10.63
N GLY A 88 3.90 18.79 9.90
CA GLY A 88 4.42 18.96 8.54
C GLY A 88 3.41 18.95 7.39
N MET A 89 2.12 18.72 7.67
CA MET A 89 1.12 18.62 6.60
C MET A 89 0.27 19.83 6.37
N VAL A 90 0.22 20.71 7.35
CA VAL A 90 -0.62 21.91 7.23
C VAL A 90 0.31 23.08 7.03
N SER A 91 0.12 23.80 5.94
CA SER A 91 0.74 25.11 5.81
C SER A 91 0.42 25.88 7.10
N HIS A 92 1.41 26.53 7.66
CA HIS A 92 1.30 27.31 8.91
C HIS A 92 0.11 28.28 8.95
N GLU A 93 -0.55 28.52 7.83
CA GLU A 93 -1.69 29.39 7.67
C GLU A 93 -3.04 28.75 8.06
N VAL A 94 -3.13 27.42 8.14
CA VAL A 94 -4.40 26.70 8.38
C VAL A 94 -4.53 26.23 9.83
N LEU A 95 -3.44 26.11 10.55
CA LEU A 95 -3.48 25.85 12.00
C LEU A 95 -3.77 27.17 12.73
N SER A 96 -5.01 27.37 13.12
CA SER A 96 -5.25 28.32 14.20
C SER A 96 -4.47 27.82 15.42
N ARG A 97 -3.60 28.64 15.95
CA ARG A 97 -2.70 28.32 17.09
C ARG A 97 -3.43 27.91 18.38
N ASP A 98 -4.77 27.92 18.37
CA ASP A 98 -5.62 27.73 19.53
C ASP A 98 -6.54 26.51 19.44
N SER A 99 -6.39 25.62 18.44
CA SER A 99 -7.20 24.41 18.41
C SER A 99 -6.47 23.27 19.12
N ASP A 100 -6.97 22.87 20.28
CA ASP A 100 -6.69 21.57 20.91
C ASP A 100 -7.27 20.40 20.09
N GLU A 101 -7.75 20.65 18.89
CA GLU A 101 -8.29 19.61 18.03
C GLU A 101 -7.18 18.69 17.55
N PRO A 102 -7.43 17.37 17.61
CA PRO A 102 -6.50 16.41 17.08
C PRO A 102 -6.27 16.71 15.59
N PHE A 103 -5.03 16.74 15.20
CA PHE A 103 -4.53 16.96 13.87
C PHE A 103 -5.39 16.26 12.83
N GLN A 104 -6.03 17.00 11.95
CA GLN A 104 -6.78 16.42 10.83
C GLN A 104 -5.81 15.93 9.78
N ASP A 105 -5.78 14.63 9.65
CA ASP A 105 -4.91 13.99 8.76
C ASP A 105 -5.65 13.47 7.54
N SER A 106 -5.39 14.07 6.44
CA SER A 106 -6.05 13.75 5.18
C SER A 106 -5.08 13.79 4.01
N TYR A 107 -3.85 13.30 4.21
CA TYR A 107 -2.88 13.25 3.12
C TYR A 107 -3.27 12.18 2.10
N GLY A 108 -3.87 12.64 1.01
CA GLY A 108 -4.37 11.79 -0.07
C GLY A 108 -3.38 10.73 -0.58
N PRO A 109 -2.09 11.03 -0.79
CA PRO A 109 -1.13 10.01 -1.24
C PRO A 109 -0.96 8.81 -0.30
N THR A 110 -1.06 9.00 1.02
CA THR A 110 -1.01 7.87 1.97
C THR A 110 -2.27 7.03 1.90
N LEU A 111 -3.45 7.65 1.81
CA LEU A 111 -4.70 6.93 1.60
C LEU A 111 -4.67 6.16 0.28
N LEU A 112 -4.20 6.79 -0.80
CA LEU A 112 -4.07 6.15 -2.10
C LEU A 112 -3.09 4.97 -2.04
N ALA A 113 -1.94 5.13 -1.37
CA ALA A 113 -1.00 4.04 -1.14
C ALA A 113 -1.66 2.86 -0.43
N ALA A 114 -2.43 3.11 0.63
CA ALA A 114 -3.14 2.04 1.35
C ALA A 114 -4.11 1.29 0.45
N LEU A 115 -4.93 2.00 -0.33
CA LEU A 115 -5.89 1.40 -1.27
C LEU A 115 -5.19 0.58 -2.37
N GLU A 116 -4.12 1.12 -2.95
CA GLU A 116 -3.33 0.42 -3.97
C GLU A 116 -2.65 -0.83 -3.40
N TYR A 117 -2.04 -0.77 -2.20
CA TYR A 117 -1.46 -1.95 -1.57
C TYR A 117 -2.52 -3.02 -1.27
N ILE A 118 -3.73 -2.65 -0.84
CA ILE A 118 -4.83 -3.60 -0.66
C ILE A 118 -5.15 -4.28 -2.00
N ALA A 119 -5.28 -3.52 -3.08
CA ALA A 119 -5.56 -4.05 -4.41
C ALA A 119 -4.43 -4.97 -4.93
N HIS A 120 -3.17 -4.60 -4.67
CA HIS A 120 -2.00 -5.36 -5.13
C HIS A 120 -1.67 -6.59 -4.28
N ILE A 121 -2.20 -6.69 -3.04
CA ILE A 121 -1.96 -7.83 -2.13
C ILE A 121 -3.17 -8.76 -2.08
N TRP A 122 -4.40 -8.23 -1.94
CA TRP A 122 -5.62 -9.01 -1.74
C TRP A 122 -6.76 -8.65 -2.70
N GLY A 123 -6.47 -7.90 -3.74
CA GLY A 123 -7.50 -7.33 -4.58
C GLY A 123 -7.23 -7.45 -6.06
N ILE A 124 -7.79 -6.50 -6.78
CA ILE A 124 -7.83 -6.50 -8.23
C ILE A 124 -7.30 -5.16 -8.73
N ALA A 125 -6.33 -5.21 -9.64
CA ALA A 125 -5.79 -4.04 -10.30
C ALA A 125 -5.94 -4.16 -11.82
N LEU A 126 -6.17 -3.02 -12.48
CA LEU A 126 -6.16 -2.92 -13.93
C LEU A 126 -4.81 -2.34 -14.36
N VAL A 127 -4.03 -3.11 -15.10
CA VAL A 127 -2.70 -2.72 -15.56
C VAL A 127 -2.65 -2.83 -17.08
N GLY A 128 -2.80 -1.71 -17.76
CA GLY A 128 -2.99 -1.70 -19.21
C GLY A 128 -4.25 -2.45 -19.62
N ASP A 129 -4.10 -3.49 -20.43
CA ASP A 129 -5.19 -4.36 -20.86
C ASP A 129 -5.33 -5.65 -20.03
N GLU A 130 -4.55 -5.78 -18.98
CA GLU A 130 -4.56 -6.93 -18.08
C GLU A 130 -5.35 -6.63 -16.81
N VAL A 131 -6.01 -7.65 -16.27
CA VAL A 131 -6.64 -7.64 -14.96
C VAL A 131 -5.83 -8.55 -14.03
N TRP A 132 -5.29 -7.98 -12.99
CA TRP A 132 -4.45 -8.65 -12.02
C TRP A 132 -5.25 -8.98 -10.77
N PHE A 133 -5.38 -10.26 -10.45
CA PHE A 133 -6.03 -10.76 -9.26
C PHE A 133 -4.97 -11.22 -8.26
N SER A 134 -4.79 -10.47 -7.20
CA SER A 134 -3.80 -10.77 -6.16
C SER A 134 -4.47 -11.53 -5.02
N LEU A 135 -4.07 -12.78 -4.83
CA LEU A 135 -4.61 -13.66 -3.80
C LEU A 135 -3.69 -13.66 -2.58
N GLY A 136 -3.73 -12.59 -1.78
CA GLY A 136 -2.96 -12.52 -0.54
C GLY A 136 -3.37 -13.60 0.46
N SER A 137 -2.37 -14.18 1.14
CA SER A 137 -2.59 -15.21 2.15
C SER A 137 -3.02 -14.63 3.51
N GLY A 138 -3.57 -15.48 4.37
CA GLY A 138 -3.79 -15.21 5.79
C GLY A 138 -5.14 -14.56 6.12
N LEU A 139 -5.96 -14.23 5.14
CA LEU A 139 -7.29 -13.64 5.35
C LEU A 139 -8.34 -14.39 4.53
N SER A 140 -9.52 -14.59 5.10
CA SER A 140 -10.73 -14.95 4.36
C SER A 140 -11.45 -13.64 3.99
N TYR A 141 -11.70 -13.42 2.70
CA TYR A 141 -12.25 -12.16 2.23
C TYR A 141 -13.00 -12.32 0.92
N THR A 142 -13.83 -11.34 0.62
CA THR A 142 -14.36 -11.07 -0.71
C THR A 142 -13.92 -9.67 -1.12
N TYR A 143 -13.34 -9.54 -2.31
CA TYR A 143 -12.97 -8.27 -2.90
C TYR A 143 -13.63 -8.16 -4.27
N ALA A 144 -14.32 -7.06 -4.53
CA ALA A 144 -14.95 -6.80 -5.82
C ALA A 144 -14.55 -5.41 -6.34
N GLN A 145 -14.24 -5.34 -7.62
CA GLN A 145 -13.88 -4.11 -8.29
C GLN A 145 -14.60 -4.01 -9.64
N ARG A 146 -15.12 -2.82 -9.94
CA ARG A 146 -15.73 -2.51 -11.24
C ARG A 146 -14.72 -1.76 -12.11
N PHE A 147 -14.58 -2.21 -13.36
CA PHE A 147 -13.84 -1.49 -14.40
C PHE A 147 -14.76 -1.35 -15.62
N GLY A 148 -15.25 -0.15 -15.89
CA GLY A 148 -16.30 0.07 -16.89
C GLY A 148 -17.59 -0.67 -16.53
N ASP A 149 -18.08 -1.49 -17.45
CA ASP A 149 -19.29 -2.29 -17.24
C ASP A 149 -19.02 -3.66 -16.59
N ASP A 150 -17.77 -4.07 -16.52
CA ASP A 150 -17.36 -5.36 -15.96
C ASP A 150 -17.13 -5.27 -14.44
N VAL A 151 -17.59 -6.30 -13.73
CA VAL A 151 -17.34 -6.52 -12.30
C VAL A 151 -16.44 -7.74 -12.16
N TYR A 152 -15.32 -7.55 -11.51
CA TYR A 152 -14.35 -8.59 -11.18
C TYR A 152 -14.40 -8.85 -9.68
N GLU A 153 -14.28 -10.13 -9.27
CA GLU A 153 -14.42 -10.51 -7.85
C GLU A 153 -13.43 -11.62 -7.50
N ILE A 154 -12.89 -11.54 -6.28
CA ILE A 154 -12.15 -12.62 -5.62
C ILE A 154 -12.96 -13.05 -4.39
N LYS A 155 -13.12 -14.36 -4.21
CA LYS A 155 -13.55 -14.97 -2.95
C LYS A 155 -12.45 -15.88 -2.44
N SER A 156 -11.89 -15.56 -1.29
CA SER A 156 -10.78 -16.28 -0.68
C SER A 156 -11.15 -16.81 0.70
N ASP A 157 -10.72 -18.05 0.98
CA ASP A 157 -10.78 -18.67 2.32
C ASP A 157 -9.48 -18.48 3.13
N GLY A 158 -8.53 -17.71 2.59
CA GLY A 158 -7.20 -17.48 3.17
C GLY A 158 -6.13 -18.48 2.75
N ARG A 159 -6.51 -19.57 2.10
CA ARG A 159 -5.61 -20.60 1.53
C ARG A 159 -5.68 -20.65 0.02
N SER A 160 -6.84 -20.42 -0.52
CA SER A 160 -7.15 -20.41 -1.94
C SER A 160 -8.24 -19.41 -2.26
N GLY A 161 -8.37 -19.06 -3.53
CA GLY A 161 -9.42 -18.16 -3.97
C GLY A 161 -9.99 -18.53 -5.33
N THR A 162 -11.28 -18.24 -5.49
CA THR A 162 -12.00 -18.32 -6.75
C THR A 162 -12.18 -16.92 -7.32
N ILE A 163 -11.97 -16.79 -8.59
CA ILE A 163 -11.98 -15.54 -9.33
C ILE A 163 -13.15 -15.53 -10.29
N TYR A 164 -13.84 -14.40 -10.33
CA TYR A 164 -15.04 -14.21 -11.16
C TYR A 164 -14.92 -12.94 -12.01
N LYS A 165 -15.52 -13.00 -13.17
CA LYS A 165 -15.91 -11.84 -13.99
C LYS A 165 -17.41 -11.90 -14.24
N ASN A 166 -18.15 -10.84 -13.89
CA ASN A 166 -19.60 -10.75 -14.05
C ASN A 166 -20.35 -11.99 -13.50
N ARG A 167 -19.92 -12.48 -12.32
CA ARG A 167 -20.42 -13.69 -11.64
C ARG A 167 -20.06 -15.03 -12.32
N ILE A 168 -19.35 -15.00 -13.45
CA ILE A 168 -18.86 -16.21 -14.13
C ILE A 168 -17.49 -16.55 -13.57
N THR A 169 -17.26 -17.80 -13.17
CA THR A 169 -15.97 -18.28 -12.71
C THR A 169 -14.93 -18.20 -13.84
N VAL A 170 -13.85 -17.47 -13.56
CA VAL A 170 -12.70 -17.32 -14.46
C VAL A 170 -11.60 -18.31 -14.11
N GLY A 171 -11.35 -18.52 -12.81
CA GLY A 171 -10.30 -19.41 -12.37
C GLY A 171 -10.28 -19.63 -10.86
N PHE A 172 -9.33 -20.48 -10.46
CA PHE A 172 -9.03 -20.82 -9.08
C PHE A 172 -7.52 -20.87 -8.90
N ALA A 173 -7.02 -20.36 -7.78
CA ALA A 173 -5.60 -20.38 -7.48
C ALA A 173 -5.36 -20.44 -5.96
N PRO A 174 -4.21 -20.99 -5.51
CA PRO A 174 -3.81 -20.89 -4.11
C PRO A 174 -3.52 -19.44 -3.72
N CYS A 175 -3.62 -19.12 -2.42
CA CYS A 175 -3.16 -17.84 -1.91
C CYS A 175 -1.63 -17.73 -1.99
N GLY A 176 -1.16 -16.50 -2.13
CA GLY A 176 0.27 -16.19 -2.31
C GLY A 176 0.68 -16.03 -3.77
N VAL A 177 -0.25 -16.15 -4.71
CA VAL A 177 0.00 -15.95 -6.14
C VAL A 177 -0.83 -14.79 -6.71
N ARG A 178 -0.43 -14.32 -7.87
CA ARG A 178 -1.20 -13.39 -8.70
C ARG A 178 -1.63 -14.11 -9.96
N LEU A 179 -2.94 -14.13 -10.22
CA LEU A 179 -3.50 -14.63 -11.46
C LEU A 179 -3.79 -13.43 -12.37
N VAL A 180 -3.32 -13.50 -13.60
CA VAL A 180 -3.47 -12.43 -14.59
C VAL A 180 -4.34 -12.90 -15.74
N THR A 181 -5.33 -12.08 -16.09
CA THR A 181 -6.20 -12.31 -17.25
C THR A 181 -6.14 -11.13 -18.19
N ASN A 182 -6.61 -11.34 -19.43
CA ASN A 182 -7.06 -10.21 -20.25
C ASN A 182 -8.43 -9.72 -19.75
N ARG A 183 -8.94 -8.66 -20.36
CA ARG A 183 -10.26 -8.10 -20.01
C ARG A 183 -11.42 -9.06 -20.23
N ASP A 184 -11.29 -10.01 -21.17
CA ASP A 184 -12.33 -11.03 -21.45
C ASP A 184 -12.34 -12.16 -20.41
N GLY A 185 -11.39 -12.20 -19.50
CA GLY A 185 -11.26 -13.23 -18.48
C GLY A 185 -10.41 -14.44 -18.91
N LYS A 186 -9.71 -14.37 -20.04
CA LYS A 186 -8.76 -15.41 -20.43
C LYS A 186 -7.50 -15.31 -19.56
N ILE A 187 -7.16 -16.40 -18.89
CA ILE A 187 -5.92 -16.50 -18.08
C ILE A 187 -4.70 -16.38 -19.00
N LEU A 188 -3.80 -15.49 -18.64
CA LEU A 188 -2.55 -15.22 -19.36
C LEU A 188 -1.36 -15.83 -18.61
N ARG A 189 -1.34 -15.74 -17.26
CA ARG A 189 -0.28 -16.28 -16.38
C ARG A 189 -0.73 -16.31 -14.90
N THR A 190 0.04 -17.02 -14.13
CA THR A 190 -0.09 -17.14 -12.67
C THR A 190 1.25 -16.86 -12.02
#